data_03f46ba7d7f3eccf513a0264e0721c14
#
_entry.id   03f46ba7d7f3eccf513a0264e0721c14
#
_cell.length_a   1.000
_cell.length_b   1.000
_cell.length_c   1.000
_cell.angle_alpha   90.00
_cell.angle_beta   90.00
_cell.angle_gamma   90.00
#
_symmetry.space_group_name_H-M   'P 1'
#
loop_
_entity.id
_entity.type
_entity.pdbx_description
1 polymer ?
#
loop_
_entity_poly.entity_id
_entity_poly.type
_entity_poly.pdbx_seq_one_letter_code
_entity_poly.pdbx_strand_id
1 'polypeptide(L)'
;RGYPRDFAERTFRQLEGFGSYGFPESHAASFALIAYASAWLKCWHPDVFCAALLNSQPMGFYSSATLVADARRHGVVTRRPDVARSSVGADLELLDSCHEGLGGEGLETGMDDCLHDHDESEIGAFDPNRDDGDHRRDTHFAVRLGLSDVSGISIETATRIVEERERGFFTSLDDLARRVDLSSEEVEALALAGAFDDLVGSRRGALWQIGQINGVAPGQLDVQVVTQPPLLPEPTQMELLGDDLRATSISTTDHPVRQVRDALNRRGVVQVDRLDGVEARRRIEVAGVVTHRQRPGTAGGVTFLNLEDETGLLNVIVTPGVWRHYRRVARASRALVVRGILERGNEGVMSLQADRLEALDLSVPTKSRDFR
;
A
#
# COMPACT_ATOMS: atom_id res chain seq x y z
N ARG A 1 -0.26 -46.27 1.93
CA ARG A 1 -0.10 -45.30 3.03
C ARG A 1 -1.02 -45.57 4.23
N GLY A 2 -1.52 -46.83 4.43
CA GLY A 2 -2.18 -47.24 5.66
C GLY A 2 -3.66 -46.91 5.82
N TYR A 3 -4.33 -46.36 4.79
CA TYR A 3 -5.75 -46.13 4.85
C TYR A 3 -6.54 -47.46 4.51
N PRO A 4 -7.66 -47.73 5.22
CA PRO A 4 -8.53 -48.85 4.89
C PRO A 4 -9.08 -48.76 3.46
N ARG A 5 -9.23 -49.91 2.80
CA ARG A 5 -9.66 -49.97 1.41
C ARG A 5 -11.07 -49.38 1.18
N ASP A 6 -11.98 -49.60 2.11
CA ASP A 6 -13.35 -49.05 2.07
C ASP A 6 -13.37 -47.52 2.27
N PHE A 7 -12.43 -46.94 2.99
CA PHE A 7 -12.25 -45.48 3.06
C PHE A 7 -11.80 -44.94 1.69
N ALA A 8 -10.81 -45.59 1.08
CA ALA A 8 -10.31 -45.17 -0.23
C ALA A 8 -11.39 -45.29 -1.31
N GLU A 9 -12.18 -46.36 -1.31
CA GLU A 9 -13.29 -46.58 -2.25
C GLU A 9 -14.46 -45.62 -2.07
N ARG A 10 -14.78 -45.22 -0.82
CA ARG A 10 -15.79 -44.17 -0.54
C ARG A 10 -15.31 -42.81 -1.01
N THR A 11 -14.06 -42.45 -0.69
CA THR A 11 -13.47 -41.20 -1.13
C THR A 11 -13.40 -41.10 -2.66
N PHE A 12 -13.03 -42.21 -3.32
CA PHE A 12 -13.00 -42.27 -4.78
C PHE A 12 -14.39 -42.08 -5.39
N ARG A 13 -15.44 -42.73 -4.84
CA ARG A 13 -16.83 -42.54 -5.31
C ARG A 13 -17.32 -41.09 -5.09
N GLN A 14 -16.91 -40.44 -4.00
CA GLN A 14 -17.24 -39.04 -3.79
C GLN A 14 -16.55 -38.15 -4.85
N LEU A 15 -15.27 -38.40 -5.16
CA LEU A 15 -14.55 -37.68 -6.19
C LEU A 15 -15.13 -37.92 -7.58
N GLU A 16 -15.56 -39.16 -7.86
CA GLU A 16 -16.24 -39.55 -9.13
C GLU A 16 -17.60 -38.85 -9.25
N GLY A 17 -18.35 -38.70 -8.14
CA GLY A 17 -19.56 -37.90 -8.05
C GLY A 17 -19.34 -36.43 -8.37
N PHE A 18 -18.24 -35.84 -7.95
CA PHE A 18 -17.85 -34.49 -8.34
C PHE A 18 -17.52 -34.37 -9.82
N GLY A 19 -16.89 -35.39 -10.41
CA GLY A 19 -16.61 -35.43 -11.86
C GLY A 19 -17.90 -35.47 -12.73
N SER A 20 -18.98 -36.05 -12.21
CA SER A 20 -20.28 -36.09 -12.89
C SER A 20 -21.13 -34.84 -12.68
N TYR A 21 -20.82 -34.02 -11.64
CA TYR A 21 -21.55 -32.80 -11.36
C TYR A 21 -21.27 -31.69 -12.37
N GLY A 22 -20.23 -31.86 -13.19
CA GLY A 22 -19.82 -30.88 -14.20
C GLY A 22 -19.13 -29.64 -13.61
N PHE A 23 -18.91 -28.66 -14.46
CA PHE A 23 -18.37 -27.36 -14.08
C PHE A 23 -19.42 -26.57 -13.26
N PRO A 24 -19.10 -26.02 -12.09
CA PRO A 24 -20.07 -25.29 -11.26
C PRO A 24 -20.35 -23.90 -11.86
N GLU A 25 -21.29 -23.83 -12.80
CA GLU A 25 -21.64 -22.60 -13.55
C GLU A 25 -22.04 -21.44 -12.64
N SER A 26 -22.80 -21.72 -11.58
CA SER A 26 -23.19 -20.69 -10.60
C SER A 26 -21.99 -20.07 -9.88
N HIS A 27 -20.98 -20.89 -9.56
CA HIS A 27 -19.73 -20.41 -8.97
C HIS A 27 -18.95 -19.54 -9.98
N ALA A 28 -18.83 -20.00 -11.22
CA ALA A 28 -18.17 -19.24 -12.28
C ALA A 28 -18.87 -17.91 -12.57
N ALA A 29 -20.20 -17.90 -12.65
CA ALA A 29 -21.00 -16.69 -12.86
C ALA A 29 -20.84 -15.70 -11.69
N SER A 30 -20.86 -16.18 -10.44
CA SER A 30 -20.65 -15.34 -9.27
C SER A 30 -19.24 -14.71 -9.26
N PHE A 31 -18.20 -15.51 -9.59
CA PHE A 31 -16.84 -14.98 -9.69
C PHE A 31 -16.67 -14.01 -10.86
N ALA A 32 -17.31 -14.25 -12.00
CA ALA A 32 -17.29 -13.33 -13.13
C ALA A 32 -17.89 -11.97 -12.76
N LEU A 33 -19.02 -11.98 -12.03
CA LEU A 33 -19.66 -10.75 -11.55
C LEU A 33 -18.74 -9.97 -10.58
N ILE A 34 -18.14 -10.66 -9.60
CA ILE A 34 -17.24 -10.03 -8.63
C ILE A 34 -16.00 -9.48 -9.36
N ALA A 35 -15.42 -10.24 -10.30
CA ALA A 35 -14.25 -9.80 -11.05
C ALA A 35 -14.58 -8.56 -11.90
N TYR A 36 -15.73 -8.57 -12.59
CA TYR A 36 -16.18 -7.44 -13.39
C TYR A 36 -16.41 -6.20 -12.54
N ALA A 37 -17.17 -6.31 -11.44
CA ALA A 37 -17.44 -5.20 -10.54
C ALA A 37 -16.14 -4.65 -9.91
N SER A 38 -15.22 -5.53 -9.50
CA SER A 38 -13.93 -5.10 -8.96
C SER A 38 -13.06 -4.38 -10.00
N ALA A 39 -13.03 -4.90 -11.24
CA ALA A 39 -12.30 -4.27 -12.34
C ALA A 39 -12.90 -2.91 -12.69
N TRP A 40 -14.22 -2.81 -12.73
CA TRP A 40 -14.94 -1.57 -12.99
C TRP A 40 -14.65 -0.53 -11.91
N LEU A 41 -14.79 -0.89 -10.62
CA LEU A 41 -14.46 0.01 -9.51
C LEU A 41 -13.00 0.46 -9.56
N LYS A 42 -12.08 -0.45 -9.83
CA LYS A 42 -10.65 -0.11 -9.94
C LYS A 42 -10.38 0.86 -11.09
N CYS A 43 -11.08 0.71 -12.21
CA CYS A 43 -10.92 1.55 -13.40
C CYS A 43 -11.49 2.96 -13.18
N TRP A 44 -12.73 3.03 -12.66
CA TRP A 44 -13.47 4.29 -12.60
C TRP A 44 -13.34 5.04 -11.27
N HIS A 45 -13.16 4.30 -10.16
CA HIS A 45 -13.08 4.83 -8.80
C HIS A 45 -11.90 4.18 -8.04
N PRO A 46 -10.64 4.35 -8.52
CA PRO A 46 -9.48 3.71 -7.91
C PRO A 46 -9.22 4.15 -6.46
N ASP A 47 -9.63 5.36 -6.09
CA ASP A 47 -9.61 5.91 -4.74
C ASP A 47 -10.56 5.15 -3.80
N VAL A 48 -11.84 5.04 -4.16
CA VAL A 48 -12.85 4.25 -3.42
C VAL A 48 -12.40 2.79 -3.29
N PHE A 49 -11.94 2.22 -4.39
CA PHE A 49 -11.46 0.84 -4.42
C PHE A 49 -10.26 0.63 -3.49
N CYS A 50 -9.31 1.57 -3.48
CA CYS A 50 -8.15 1.52 -2.60
C CYS A 50 -8.57 1.62 -1.13
N ALA A 51 -9.42 2.59 -0.75
CA ALA A 51 -9.90 2.76 0.61
C ALA A 51 -10.66 1.52 1.12
N ALA A 52 -11.53 0.94 0.29
CA ALA A 52 -12.27 -0.29 0.62
C ALA A 52 -11.34 -1.48 0.86
N LEU A 53 -10.30 -1.65 0.02
CA LEU A 53 -9.32 -2.72 0.19
C LEU A 53 -8.43 -2.53 1.42
N LEU A 54 -8.06 -1.29 1.76
CA LEU A 54 -7.33 -0.97 2.99
C LEU A 54 -8.16 -1.35 4.22
N ASN A 55 -9.44 -1.01 4.25
CA ASN A 55 -10.35 -1.36 5.34
C ASN A 55 -10.69 -2.86 5.41
N SER A 56 -10.46 -3.60 4.34
CA SER A 56 -10.67 -5.05 4.29
C SER A 56 -9.44 -5.86 4.71
N GLN A 57 -8.37 -5.21 5.18
CA GLN A 57 -7.19 -5.93 5.69
C GLN A 57 -7.50 -6.65 7.01
N PRO A 58 -6.88 -7.81 7.28
CA PRO A 58 -5.80 -8.44 6.50
C PRO A 58 -6.31 -9.24 5.29
N MET A 59 -5.72 -8.97 4.13
CA MET A 59 -5.98 -9.71 2.88
C MET A 59 -4.86 -10.71 2.58
N GLY A 60 -5.17 -11.75 1.75
CA GLY A 60 -4.24 -12.83 1.46
C GLY A 60 -2.98 -12.40 0.70
N PHE A 61 -3.14 -11.72 -0.44
CA PHE A 61 -2.04 -11.53 -1.38
C PHE A 61 -1.41 -10.13 -1.35
N TYR A 62 -2.19 -9.08 -1.16
CA TYR A 62 -1.71 -7.71 -1.27
C TYR A 62 -1.48 -7.06 0.10
N SER A 63 -0.34 -6.37 0.24
CA SER A 63 -0.08 -5.53 1.42
C SER A 63 -0.72 -4.16 1.22
N SER A 64 -0.99 -3.46 2.33
CA SER A 64 -1.47 -2.08 2.28
C SER A 64 -0.52 -1.17 1.48
N ALA A 65 0.80 -1.37 1.62
CA ALA A 65 1.80 -0.65 0.82
C ALA A 65 1.63 -0.87 -0.69
N THR A 66 1.42 -2.12 -1.11
CA THR A 66 1.22 -2.46 -2.54
C THR A 66 -0.07 -1.84 -3.08
N LEU A 67 -1.15 -1.83 -2.29
CA LEU A 67 -2.43 -1.21 -2.67
C LEU A 67 -2.30 0.31 -2.84
N VAL A 68 -1.65 0.97 -1.90
CA VAL A 68 -1.39 2.42 -1.97
C VAL A 68 -0.46 2.76 -3.14
N ALA A 69 0.59 1.97 -3.36
CA ALA A 69 1.50 2.19 -4.49
C ALA A 69 0.76 2.00 -5.84
N ASP A 70 -0.13 1.01 -5.95
CA ASP A 70 -0.96 0.80 -7.14
C ASP A 70 -1.92 1.98 -7.36
N ALA A 71 -2.65 2.39 -6.33
CA ALA A 71 -3.56 3.54 -6.41
C ALA A 71 -2.84 4.82 -6.85
N ARG A 72 -1.64 5.08 -6.32
CA ARG A 72 -0.81 6.23 -6.72
C ARG A 72 -0.38 6.18 -8.18
N ARG A 73 -0.04 5.01 -8.70
CA ARG A 73 0.26 4.82 -10.15
C ARG A 73 -0.94 5.11 -11.04
N HIS A 74 -2.16 4.93 -10.52
CA HIS A 74 -3.41 5.31 -11.17
C HIS A 74 -3.84 6.76 -10.85
N GLY A 75 -2.94 7.60 -10.36
CA GLY A 75 -3.18 9.03 -10.13
C GLY A 75 -3.95 9.34 -8.84
N VAL A 76 -4.19 8.37 -7.95
CA VAL A 76 -4.84 8.63 -6.66
C VAL A 76 -3.89 9.36 -5.73
N VAL A 77 -4.34 10.49 -5.19
CA VAL A 77 -3.65 11.19 -4.10
C VAL A 77 -3.85 10.41 -2.82
N THR A 78 -2.76 10.17 -2.09
CA THR A 78 -2.83 9.47 -0.80
C THR A 78 -2.27 10.36 0.29
N ARG A 79 -2.91 10.37 1.45
CA ARG A 79 -2.57 11.21 2.59
C ARG A 79 -2.26 10.37 3.83
N ARG A 80 -1.33 10.84 4.65
CA ARG A 80 -0.96 10.20 5.93
C ARG A 80 -2.10 10.24 6.93
N PRO A 81 -2.06 9.39 7.98
CA PRO A 81 -2.92 9.56 9.13
C PRO A 81 -2.76 10.94 9.75
N ASP A 82 -3.85 11.52 10.23
CA ASP A 82 -3.89 12.83 10.87
C ASP A 82 -4.96 12.82 11.97
N VAL A 83 -4.60 13.24 13.18
CA VAL A 83 -5.52 13.23 14.33
C VAL A 83 -6.68 14.22 14.15
N ALA A 84 -6.47 15.28 13.36
CA ALA A 84 -7.50 16.28 13.09
C ALA A 84 -8.49 15.86 11.98
N ARG A 85 -8.09 14.89 11.12
CA ARG A 85 -8.86 14.58 9.89
C ARG A 85 -9.21 13.11 9.73
N SER A 86 -8.27 12.18 10.05
CA SER A 86 -8.46 10.76 9.76
C SER A 86 -9.62 10.14 10.51
N SER A 87 -10.34 9.25 9.84
CA SER A 87 -11.25 8.30 10.45
C SER A 87 -10.48 7.16 11.15
N VAL A 88 -11.18 6.23 11.77
CA VAL A 88 -10.58 5.04 12.38
C VAL A 88 -9.86 4.21 11.32
N GLY A 89 -10.53 3.90 10.21
CA GLY A 89 -9.94 3.25 9.03
C GLY A 89 -9.63 4.25 7.93
N ALA A 90 -9.15 3.75 6.78
CA ALA A 90 -8.92 4.57 5.60
C ALA A 90 -10.23 5.17 5.07
N ASP A 91 -10.17 6.42 4.61
CA ASP A 91 -11.36 7.18 4.18
C ASP A 91 -11.03 8.06 2.98
N LEU A 92 -12.07 8.62 2.38
CA LEU A 92 -11.96 9.58 1.29
C LEU A 92 -11.99 11.01 1.82
N GLU A 93 -11.10 11.83 1.32
CA GLU A 93 -11.01 13.25 1.66
C GLU A 93 -11.06 14.09 0.38
N LEU A 94 -11.96 15.08 0.33
CA LEU A 94 -12.05 16.01 -0.79
C LEU A 94 -10.72 16.75 -1.01
N LEU A 95 -10.34 16.90 -2.27
CA LEU A 95 -9.19 17.70 -2.68
C LEU A 95 -9.56 19.18 -2.72
N ASP A 96 -8.68 20.05 -2.23
CA ASP A 96 -8.94 21.51 -2.14
C ASP A 96 -9.25 22.16 -3.48
N SER A 97 -8.78 21.59 -4.59
CA SER A 97 -9.07 22.07 -5.95
C SER A 97 -10.56 21.95 -6.33
N CYS A 98 -11.35 21.16 -5.61
CA CYS A 98 -12.79 21.00 -5.88
C CYS A 98 -13.65 22.05 -5.16
N HIS A 99 -13.08 22.75 -4.17
CA HIS A 99 -13.80 23.83 -3.47
C HIS A 99 -13.98 25.12 -4.29
N GLU A 100 -13.14 25.37 -5.29
CA GLU A 100 -13.25 26.58 -6.12
C GLU A 100 -14.40 26.53 -7.16
N GLY A 101 -14.99 25.36 -7.41
CA GLY A 101 -16.13 25.17 -8.32
C GLY A 101 -17.49 25.03 -7.63
N LEU A 102 -17.50 24.73 -6.34
CA LEU A 102 -18.73 24.56 -5.56
C LEU A 102 -18.96 25.83 -4.72
N GLY A 103 -19.54 26.86 -5.36
CA GLY A 103 -19.93 28.10 -4.68
C GLY A 103 -20.87 27.82 -3.51
N GLY A 104 -20.46 28.29 -2.34
CA GLY A 104 -20.99 28.07 -1.03
C GLY A 104 -22.52 28.00 -0.93
N GLU A 105 -22.94 26.97 -0.24
CA GLU A 105 -24.05 26.81 0.68
C GLU A 105 -24.40 25.31 0.76
N GLY A 106 -24.01 24.65 1.84
CA GLY A 106 -24.51 23.33 2.24
C GLY A 106 -23.62 22.14 1.88
N LEU A 107 -22.80 21.74 2.84
CA LEU A 107 -21.97 20.50 2.77
C LEU A 107 -22.79 19.19 2.67
N GLU A 108 -24.12 19.25 2.80
CA GLU A 108 -25.00 18.06 2.73
C GLU A 108 -25.43 17.70 1.30
N THR A 109 -25.36 18.64 0.35
CA THR A 109 -25.83 18.42 -1.04
C THR A 109 -24.68 18.09 -2.02
N GLY A 110 -23.44 18.42 -1.69
CA GLY A 110 -22.30 18.29 -2.60
C GLY A 110 -21.86 16.85 -2.89
N MET A 111 -22.22 15.89 -2.04
CA MET A 111 -21.84 14.49 -2.25
C MET A 111 -22.78 13.79 -3.25
N ASP A 112 -24.04 14.20 -3.30
CA ASP A 112 -25.00 13.66 -4.26
C ASP A 112 -24.76 14.21 -5.69
N ASP A 113 -24.34 15.47 -5.84
CA ASP A 113 -24.05 16.06 -7.14
C ASP A 113 -22.77 15.47 -7.78
N CYS A 114 -21.76 15.11 -7.00
CA CYS A 114 -20.56 14.44 -7.52
C CYS A 114 -20.86 13.01 -8.02
N LEU A 115 -21.91 12.37 -7.53
CA LEU A 115 -22.32 11.02 -7.92
C LEU A 115 -23.26 11.01 -9.14
N HIS A 116 -23.92 12.11 -9.46
CA HIS A 116 -24.98 12.17 -10.47
C HIS A 116 -24.59 12.82 -11.79
N ASP A 117 -23.43 13.49 -11.89
CA ASP A 117 -23.06 14.24 -13.10
C ASP A 117 -22.26 13.41 -14.15
N HIS A 118 -22.28 12.09 -14.01
CA HIS A 118 -21.71 11.19 -15.01
C HIS A 118 -22.84 10.63 -15.89
N ASP A 119 -23.11 11.34 -16.96
CA ASP A 119 -23.93 10.78 -18.06
C ASP A 119 -23.22 9.53 -18.60
N GLU A 120 -23.73 8.35 -18.24
CA GLU A 120 -23.20 7.06 -18.71
C GLU A 120 -23.20 6.97 -20.26
N SER A 121 -23.94 7.85 -20.94
CA SER A 121 -24.00 7.91 -22.41
C SER A 121 -22.71 8.43 -23.05
N GLU A 122 -21.84 9.13 -22.30
CA GLU A 122 -20.55 9.63 -22.78
C GLU A 122 -19.38 8.66 -22.57
N ILE A 123 -19.60 7.51 -21.92
CA ILE A 123 -18.58 6.48 -21.75
C ILE A 123 -18.36 5.81 -23.10
N GLY A 124 -17.36 6.27 -23.84
CA GLY A 124 -16.88 5.58 -25.05
C GLY A 124 -16.48 4.13 -24.75
N ALA A 125 -16.49 3.28 -25.79
CA ALA A 125 -15.97 1.93 -25.67
C ALA A 125 -14.56 1.94 -25.08
N PHE A 126 -14.24 0.94 -24.24
CA PHE A 126 -12.90 0.74 -23.68
C PHE A 126 -11.87 0.68 -24.82
N ASP A 127 -10.93 1.60 -24.83
CA ASP A 127 -9.78 1.61 -25.73
C ASP A 127 -8.53 1.21 -24.94
N PRO A 128 -7.98 0.01 -25.17
CA PRO A 128 -6.79 -0.47 -24.47
C PRO A 128 -5.51 0.34 -24.80
N ASN A 129 -5.56 1.21 -25.82
CA ASN A 129 -4.42 2.06 -26.23
C ASN A 129 -4.54 3.50 -25.71
N ARG A 130 -5.62 3.82 -24.98
CA ARG A 130 -5.75 5.11 -24.30
C ARG A 130 -4.80 5.20 -23.11
N ASP A 131 -4.26 6.38 -22.90
CA ASP A 131 -3.45 6.68 -21.74
C ASP A 131 -4.26 6.45 -20.45
N ASP A 132 -3.68 5.72 -19.48
CA ASP A 132 -4.36 5.31 -18.22
C ASP A 132 -4.98 6.48 -17.45
N GLY A 133 -4.47 7.71 -17.65
CA GLY A 133 -5.03 8.93 -17.09
C GLY A 133 -6.47 9.22 -17.51
N ASP A 134 -6.87 8.78 -18.73
CA ASP A 134 -8.22 9.02 -19.26
C ASP A 134 -9.27 8.07 -18.70
N HIS A 135 -8.88 7.00 -18.02
CA HIS A 135 -9.80 6.01 -17.46
C HIS A 135 -10.27 6.35 -16.05
N ARG A 136 -9.55 7.22 -15.36
CA ARG A 136 -9.95 7.69 -14.04
C ARG A 136 -10.94 8.84 -14.19
N ARG A 137 -12.19 8.61 -13.80
CA ARG A 137 -13.22 9.65 -13.80
C ARG A 137 -13.32 10.41 -12.48
N ASP A 138 -13.01 9.76 -11.38
CA ASP A 138 -13.03 10.39 -10.07
C ASP A 138 -11.65 10.95 -9.72
N THR A 139 -11.52 12.27 -9.73
CA THR A 139 -10.30 13.00 -9.36
C THR A 139 -10.49 13.89 -8.15
N HIS A 140 -11.66 13.80 -7.49
CA HIS A 140 -12.05 14.74 -6.46
C HIS A 140 -11.58 14.34 -5.07
N PHE A 141 -11.25 13.07 -4.87
CA PHE A 141 -10.89 12.56 -3.56
C PHE A 141 -9.45 12.09 -3.46
N ALA A 142 -8.86 12.32 -2.29
CA ALA A 142 -7.67 11.64 -1.83
C ALA A 142 -8.06 10.48 -0.91
N VAL A 143 -7.25 9.43 -0.89
CA VAL A 143 -7.33 8.39 0.14
C VAL A 143 -6.51 8.81 1.33
N ARG A 144 -7.14 9.07 2.46
CA ARG A 144 -6.46 9.30 3.74
C ARG A 144 -6.36 8.00 4.52
N LEU A 145 -5.16 7.69 4.99
CA LEU A 145 -4.95 6.52 5.85
C LEU A 145 -5.64 6.72 7.19
N GLY A 146 -6.17 5.64 7.76
CA GLY A 146 -6.82 5.62 9.04
C GLY A 146 -5.86 5.72 10.21
N LEU A 147 -6.36 6.10 11.38
CA LEU A 147 -5.58 6.09 12.62
C LEU A 147 -5.18 4.67 13.04
N SER A 148 -6.02 3.67 12.75
CA SER A 148 -5.71 2.26 13.01
C SER A 148 -4.66 1.66 12.07
N ASP A 149 -4.30 2.34 10.99
CA ASP A 149 -3.17 1.95 10.12
C ASP A 149 -1.81 2.22 10.79
N VAL A 150 -1.78 3.03 11.85
CA VAL A 150 -0.56 3.32 12.61
C VAL A 150 -0.24 2.14 13.53
N SER A 151 0.96 1.61 13.37
CA SER A 151 1.46 0.49 14.19
C SER A 151 1.51 0.88 15.67
N GLY A 152 0.84 0.12 16.52
CA GLY A 152 0.74 0.41 17.96
C GLY A 152 -0.52 1.17 18.35
N ILE A 153 -1.34 1.63 17.39
CA ILE A 153 -2.65 2.22 17.67
C ILE A 153 -3.73 1.16 17.50
N SER A 154 -4.49 0.92 18.57
CA SER A 154 -5.62 0.00 18.54
C SER A 154 -6.86 0.66 17.89
N ILE A 155 -7.82 -0.16 17.45
CA ILE A 155 -9.09 0.35 16.94
C ILE A 155 -9.81 1.16 18.03
N GLU A 156 -9.74 0.72 19.28
CA GLU A 156 -10.34 1.40 20.41
C GLU A 156 -9.71 2.77 20.66
N THR A 157 -8.37 2.86 20.58
CA THR A 157 -7.65 4.14 20.70
C THR A 157 -7.99 5.07 19.54
N ALA A 158 -7.99 4.57 18.31
CA ALA A 158 -8.38 5.33 17.12
C ALA A 158 -9.81 5.86 17.24
N THR A 159 -10.76 5.03 17.73
CA THR A 159 -12.14 5.43 17.97
C THR A 159 -12.24 6.54 19.01
N ARG A 160 -11.51 6.44 20.13
CA ARG A 160 -11.48 7.50 21.16
C ARG A 160 -10.96 8.83 20.60
N ILE A 161 -9.93 8.79 19.75
CA ILE A 161 -9.41 10.01 19.11
C ILE A 161 -10.51 10.67 18.26
N VAL A 162 -11.21 9.88 17.44
CA VAL A 162 -12.29 10.39 16.58
C VAL A 162 -13.42 10.96 17.41
N GLU A 163 -13.92 10.23 18.41
CA GLU A 163 -15.01 10.68 19.29
C GLU A 163 -14.64 11.96 20.05
N GLU A 164 -13.43 12.06 20.59
CA GLU A 164 -12.99 13.25 21.29
C GLU A 164 -12.83 14.47 20.35
N ARG A 165 -12.40 14.24 19.13
CA ARG A 165 -12.35 15.26 18.09
C ARG A 165 -13.74 15.82 17.74
N GLU A 166 -14.77 14.95 17.66
CA GLU A 166 -16.15 15.34 17.40
C GLU A 166 -16.73 16.22 18.52
N ARG A 167 -16.27 16.04 19.77
CA ARG A 167 -16.64 16.91 20.90
C ARG A 167 -15.98 18.28 20.82
N GLY A 168 -14.85 18.41 20.13
CA GLY A 168 -14.13 19.67 19.93
C GLY A 168 -12.75 19.42 19.37
N PHE A 169 -12.29 20.31 18.50
CA PHE A 169 -10.95 20.23 17.88
C PHE A 169 -9.84 20.20 18.95
N PHE A 170 -8.78 19.46 18.65
CA PHE A 170 -7.58 19.48 19.49
C PHE A 170 -6.81 20.78 19.27
N THR A 171 -6.41 21.44 20.36
CA THR A 171 -5.70 22.71 20.33
C THR A 171 -4.18 22.55 20.45
N SER A 172 -3.74 21.44 21.00
CA SER A 172 -2.33 21.08 21.18
C SER A 172 -2.15 19.58 21.36
N LEU A 173 -0.90 19.12 21.28
CA LEU A 173 -0.54 17.73 21.56
C LEU A 173 -0.90 17.32 23.00
N ASP A 174 -0.68 18.23 23.95
CA ASP A 174 -1.00 18.03 25.34
C ASP A 174 -2.52 17.96 25.60
N ASP A 175 -3.32 18.78 24.91
CA ASP A 175 -4.77 18.70 24.95
C ASP A 175 -5.28 17.34 24.44
N LEU A 176 -4.76 16.88 23.32
CA LEU A 176 -5.07 15.55 22.77
C LEU A 176 -4.67 14.44 23.74
N ALA A 177 -3.42 14.45 24.24
CA ALA A 177 -2.93 13.38 25.10
C ALA A 177 -3.77 13.26 26.40
N ARG A 178 -4.19 14.38 26.99
CA ARG A 178 -5.06 14.39 28.19
C ARG A 178 -6.49 13.95 27.91
N ARG A 179 -7.07 14.38 26.79
CA ARG A 179 -8.47 14.07 26.48
C ARG A 179 -8.67 12.63 26.07
N VAL A 180 -7.71 12.07 25.35
CA VAL A 180 -7.79 10.69 24.83
C VAL A 180 -7.15 9.68 25.77
N ASP A 181 -6.37 10.12 26.77
CA ASP A 181 -5.59 9.25 27.67
C ASP A 181 -4.66 8.32 26.88
N LEU A 182 -3.81 8.92 26.07
CA LEU A 182 -2.83 8.21 25.24
C LEU A 182 -1.59 7.84 26.08
N SER A 183 -1.11 6.62 25.89
CA SER A 183 0.20 6.22 26.40
C SER A 183 1.34 6.92 25.65
N SER A 184 2.51 7.00 26.26
CA SER A 184 3.71 7.55 25.62
C SER A 184 4.06 6.86 24.30
N GLU A 185 3.87 5.53 24.25
CA GLU A 185 4.15 4.73 23.05
C GLU A 185 3.18 5.06 21.92
N GLU A 186 1.89 5.27 22.25
CA GLU A 186 0.88 5.65 21.25
C GLU A 186 1.13 7.05 20.70
N VAL A 187 1.49 8.00 21.57
CA VAL A 187 1.84 9.38 21.14
C VAL A 187 3.08 9.37 20.25
N GLU A 188 4.11 8.60 20.58
CA GLU A 188 5.31 8.43 19.77
C GLU A 188 4.98 7.78 18.40
N ALA A 189 4.14 6.74 18.39
CA ALA A 189 3.71 6.06 17.16
C ALA A 189 2.96 7.02 16.20
N LEU A 190 2.04 7.83 16.73
CA LEU A 190 1.31 8.84 15.96
C LEU A 190 2.26 9.95 15.45
N ALA A 191 3.24 10.37 16.26
CA ALA A 191 4.23 11.35 15.82
C ALA A 191 5.12 10.80 14.69
N LEU A 192 5.57 9.56 14.80
CA LEU A 192 6.34 8.90 13.74
C LEU A 192 5.53 8.75 12.45
N ALA A 193 4.22 8.56 12.53
CA ALA A 193 3.33 8.54 11.38
C ALA A 193 3.12 9.92 10.75
N GLY A 194 3.52 11.01 11.41
CA GLY A 194 3.23 12.38 11.01
C GLY A 194 1.79 12.80 11.27
N ALA A 195 1.09 12.09 12.18
CA ALA A 195 -0.32 12.32 12.47
C ALA A 195 -0.59 13.64 13.24
N PHE A 196 0.45 14.37 13.61
CA PHE A 196 0.38 15.67 14.28
C PHE A 196 0.86 16.83 13.41
N ASP A 197 1.13 16.59 12.11
CA ASP A 197 1.73 17.62 11.26
C ASP A 197 0.86 18.88 11.18
N ASP A 198 -0.47 18.76 11.09
CA ASP A 198 -1.40 19.89 11.12
C ASP A 198 -1.45 20.59 12.51
N LEU A 199 -1.17 19.88 13.59
CA LEU A 199 -1.25 20.39 14.95
C LEU A 199 0.04 21.04 15.45
N VAL A 200 1.21 20.53 15.03
CA VAL A 200 2.54 20.92 15.54
C VAL A 200 3.42 21.52 14.45
N GLY A 201 3.08 21.33 13.18
CA GLY A 201 3.82 21.87 12.03
C GLY A 201 4.96 20.98 11.54
N SER A 202 5.51 20.06 12.35
CA SER A 202 6.54 19.14 11.89
C SER A 202 6.64 17.88 12.75
N ARG A 203 7.01 16.78 12.14
CA ARG A 203 7.23 15.48 12.79
C ARG A 203 8.31 15.53 13.88
N ARG A 204 9.43 16.20 13.62
CA ARG A 204 10.49 16.40 14.63
C ARG A 204 10.05 17.28 15.78
N GLY A 205 9.25 18.31 15.50
CA GLY A 205 8.64 19.15 16.52
C GLY A 205 7.72 18.35 17.43
N ALA A 206 6.90 17.48 16.88
CA ALA A 206 6.03 16.58 17.65
C ALA A 206 6.85 15.64 18.55
N LEU A 207 7.82 14.94 18.01
CA LEU A 207 8.70 14.03 18.77
C LEU A 207 9.46 14.75 19.89
N TRP A 208 9.87 15.99 19.66
CA TRP A 208 10.53 16.79 20.68
C TRP A 208 9.58 17.18 21.82
N GLN A 209 8.34 17.60 21.50
CA GLN A 209 7.32 17.95 22.49
C GLN A 209 6.91 16.74 23.34
N ILE A 210 6.83 15.55 22.77
CA ILE A 210 6.53 14.31 23.49
C ILE A 210 7.54 14.05 24.60
N GLY A 211 8.83 14.27 24.34
CA GLY A 211 9.88 14.13 25.35
C GLY A 211 9.68 15.04 26.57
N GLN A 212 8.92 16.14 26.40
CA GLN A 212 8.59 17.05 27.51
C GLN A 212 7.31 16.65 28.23
N ILE A 213 6.28 16.20 27.52
CA ILE A 213 4.99 15.74 28.09
C ILE A 213 5.22 14.55 29.01
N ASN A 214 6.09 13.62 28.63
CA ASN A 214 6.45 12.42 29.41
C ASN A 214 7.24 12.71 30.70
N GLY A 215 7.64 13.96 30.93
CA GLY A 215 8.34 14.38 32.13
C GLY A 215 7.45 14.77 33.32
N VAL A 216 6.12 14.84 33.13
CA VAL A 216 5.17 15.26 34.17
C VAL A 216 4.66 14.05 34.95
N ALA A 217 5.16 13.84 36.16
CA ALA A 217 4.69 12.78 37.04
C ALA A 217 3.29 13.11 37.64
N PRO A 218 2.43 12.11 37.90
CA PRO A 218 1.15 12.31 38.58
C PRO A 218 1.35 13.06 39.91
N GLY A 219 0.73 14.24 40.08
CA GLY A 219 0.85 15.08 41.27
C GLY A 219 1.83 16.24 41.17
N GLN A 220 2.50 16.44 40.05
CA GLN A 220 3.23 17.70 39.78
C GLN A 220 2.24 18.80 39.38
N LEU A 221 2.54 20.01 39.84
CA LEU A 221 1.81 21.23 39.41
C LEU A 221 1.92 21.35 37.87
N ASP A 222 0.80 21.57 37.23
CA ASP A 222 0.71 21.83 35.79
C ASP A 222 1.29 23.20 35.45
N VAL A 223 2.61 23.30 35.53
CA VAL A 223 3.34 24.46 35.05
C VAL A 223 3.68 24.21 33.60
N GLN A 224 2.91 24.77 32.69
CA GLN A 224 3.27 24.78 31.28
C GLN A 224 4.58 25.51 31.08
N VAL A 225 5.69 24.80 31.08
CA VAL A 225 6.95 25.33 30.60
C VAL A 225 6.84 25.40 29.08
N VAL A 226 6.42 26.57 28.58
CA VAL A 226 6.45 26.88 27.16
C VAL A 226 7.92 26.96 26.72
N THR A 227 8.51 25.84 26.45
CA THR A 227 9.83 25.76 25.82
C THR A 227 9.63 25.79 24.30
N GLN A 228 10.07 26.87 23.65
CA GLN A 228 10.13 26.90 22.21
C GLN A 228 10.99 25.72 21.71
N PRO A 229 10.48 24.91 20.74
CA PRO A 229 11.31 23.87 20.18
C PRO A 229 12.59 24.50 19.58
N PRO A 230 13.76 23.88 19.76
CA PRO A 230 14.95 24.33 19.09
C PRO A 230 14.76 24.28 17.58
N LEU A 231 15.49 25.11 16.84
CA LEU A 231 15.51 25.02 15.37
C LEU A 231 16.13 23.68 14.97
N LEU A 232 15.27 22.68 14.85
CA LEU A 232 15.66 21.36 14.38
C LEU A 232 15.77 21.39 12.84
N PRO A 233 16.82 20.80 12.27
CA PRO A 233 16.91 20.69 10.81
C PRO A 233 15.74 19.85 10.28
N GLU A 234 15.22 20.22 9.12
CA GLU A 234 14.16 19.44 8.47
C GLU A 234 14.61 18.00 8.19
N PRO A 235 13.72 17.01 8.37
CA PRO A 235 14.04 15.63 8.05
C PRO A 235 14.28 15.47 6.55
N THR A 236 15.26 14.67 6.19
CA THR A 236 15.51 14.29 4.80
C THR A 236 14.37 13.40 4.26
N GLN A 237 14.19 13.33 2.94
CA GLN A 237 13.20 12.44 2.33
C GLN A 237 13.42 10.97 2.71
N MET A 238 14.67 10.55 2.87
CA MET A 238 15.01 9.19 3.32
C MET A 238 14.56 8.94 4.77
N GLU A 239 14.73 9.92 5.67
CA GLU A 239 14.27 9.82 7.05
C GLU A 239 12.74 9.75 7.09
N LEU A 240 12.05 10.64 6.36
CA LEU A 240 10.58 10.63 6.26
C LEU A 240 10.05 9.30 5.74
N LEU A 241 10.65 8.77 4.67
CA LEU A 241 10.31 7.45 4.14
C LEU A 241 10.54 6.34 5.17
N GLY A 242 11.66 6.39 5.88
CA GLY A 242 11.97 5.43 6.93
C GLY A 242 10.96 5.47 8.08
N ASP A 243 10.52 6.66 8.46
CA ASP A 243 9.50 6.87 9.50
C ASP A 243 8.12 6.38 9.04
N ASP A 244 7.69 6.71 7.82
CA ASP A 244 6.45 6.21 7.22
C ASP A 244 6.41 4.68 7.24
N LEU A 245 7.47 4.03 6.76
CA LEU A 245 7.53 2.57 6.69
C LEU A 245 7.58 1.92 8.09
N ARG A 246 8.14 2.58 9.09
CA ARG A 246 8.12 2.09 10.49
C ARG A 246 6.74 2.25 11.12
N ALA A 247 6.12 3.41 10.92
CA ALA A 247 4.86 3.76 11.55
C ALA A 247 3.66 3.02 10.94
N THR A 248 3.56 2.97 9.60
CA THR A 248 2.37 2.41 8.92
C THR A 248 2.70 1.26 7.97
N SER A 249 3.98 1.00 7.70
CA SER A 249 4.46 0.15 6.59
C SER A 249 4.06 0.68 5.20
N ILE A 250 3.57 1.89 5.10
CA ILE A 250 3.11 2.57 3.88
C ILE A 250 3.84 3.90 3.75
N SER A 251 4.29 4.26 2.55
CA SER A 251 4.65 5.63 2.24
C SER A 251 3.65 6.22 1.25
N THR A 252 3.09 7.37 1.61
CA THR A 252 2.10 8.07 0.78
C THR A 252 2.73 8.97 -0.26
N THR A 253 4.03 9.23 -0.19
CA THR A 253 4.71 10.22 -1.04
C THR A 253 5.86 9.64 -1.85
N ASP A 254 6.54 8.59 -1.36
CA ASP A 254 7.77 8.11 -1.95
C ASP A 254 7.87 6.58 -2.00
N HIS A 255 8.90 6.06 -2.67
CA HIS A 255 9.18 4.62 -2.79
C HIS A 255 10.66 4.36 -2.51
N PRO A 256 11.01 3.28 -1.77
CA PRO A 256 12.40 3.00 -1.40
C PRO A 256 13.39 2.97 -2.56
N VAL A 257 12.99 2.44 -3.72
CA VAL A 257 13.86 2.35 -4.90
C VAL A 257 14.12 3.71 -5.53
N ARG A 258 13.20 4.66 -5.42
CA ARG A 258 13.38 6.02 -5.93
C ARG A 258 14.61 6.70 -5.32
N GLN A 259 14.89 6.45 -4.04
CA GLN A 259 16.03 7.05 -3.34
C GLN A 259 17.39 6.60 -3.88
N VAL A 260 17.45 5.47 -4.54
CA VAL A 260 18.67 4.92 -5.17
C VAL A 260 18.63 4.93 -6.68
N ARG A 261 17.58 5.54 -7.28
CA ARG A 261 17.32 5.52 -8.72
C ARG A 261 18.47 6.07 -9.56
N ASP A 262 19.10 7.16 -9.14
CA ASP A 262 20.23 7.75 -9.88
C ASP A 262 21.42 6.80 -9.96
N ALA A 263 21.68 6.04 -8.92
CA ALA A 263 22.74 5.03 -8.90
C ALA A 263 22.37 3.84 -9.80
N LEU A 264 21.12 3.41 -9.79
CA LEU A 264 20.61 2.35 -10.66
C LEU A 264 20.64 2.76 -12.15
N ASN A 265 20.27 4.00 -12.46
CA ASN A 265 20.32 4.55 -13.84
C ASN A 265 21.76 4.59 -14.36
N ARG A 266 22.73 5.02 -13.55
CA ARG A 266 24.16 4.98 -13.92
C ARG A 266 24.68 3.58 -14.19
N ARG A 267 24.09 2.58 -13.56
CA ARG A 267 24.39 1.16 -13.79
C ARG A 267 23.65 0.60 -15.02
N GLY A 268 22.68 1.32 -15.59
CA GLY A 268 21.87 0.86 -16.71
C GLY A 268 20.72 -0.07 -16.32
N VAL A 269 20.28 -0.01 -15.07
CA VAL A 269 19.10 -0.75 -14.58
C VAL A 269 17.83 -0.12 -15.13
N VAL A 270 16.98 -0.93 -15.77
CA VAL A 270 15.76 -0.49 -16.44
C VAL A 270 14.61 -0.37 -15.42
N GLN A 271 13.82 0.70 -15.51
CA GLN A 271 12.59 0.88 -14.74
C GLN A 271 11.47 -0.01 -15.31
N VAL A 272 10.52 -0.39 -14.45
CA VAL A 272 9.45 -1.32 -14.85
C VAL A 272 8.55 -0.70 -15.93
N ASP A 273 8.20 0.57 -15.84
CA ASP A 273 7.39 1.28 -16.83
C ASP A 273 8.05 1.42 -18.22
N ARG A 274 9.38 1.27 -18.29
CA ARG A 274 10.13 1.35 -19.55
C ARG A 274 10.35 0.00 -20.23
N LEU A 275 9.90 -1.08 -19.62
CA LEU A 275 10.07 -2.43 -20.16
C LEU A 275 9.33 -2.62 -21.50
N ASP A 276 8.24 -1.89 -21.73
CA ASP A 276 7.51 -1.95 -23.00
C ASP A 276 8.35 -1.53 -24.19
N GLY A 277 9.29 -0.60 -24.00
CA GLY A 277 10.24 -0.16 -25.01
C GLY A 277 11.44 -1.09 -25.22
N VAL A 278 11.59 -2.15 -24.39
CA VAL A 278 12.71 -3.08 -24.49
C VAL A 278 12.34 -4.25 -25.40
N GLU A 279 13.23 -4.63 -26.32
CA GLU A 279 13.05 -5.80 -27.18
C GLU A 279 12.90 -7.09 -26.37
N ALA A 280 11.96 -7.95 -26.77
CA ALA A 280 11.80 -9.28 -26.18
C ALA A 280 13.10 -10.10 -26.32
N ARG A 281 13.37 -10.99 -25.34
CA ARG A 281 14.59 -11.81 -25.24
C ARG A 281 15.87 -11.02 -25.03
N ARG A 282 15.82 -9.71 -24.82
CA ARG A 282 16.97 -8.92 -24.40
C ARG A 282 17.36 -9.23 -22.96
N ARG A 283 18.66 -9.31 -22.71
CA ARG A 283 19.17 -9.41 -21.33
C ARG A 283 19.29 -8.02 -20.72
N ILE A 284 18.60 -7.82 -19.59
CA ILE A 284 18.53 -6.55 -18.87
C ILE A 284 18.76 -6.74 -17.37
N GLU A 285 18.97 -5.66 -16.66
CA GLU A 285 18.91 -5.58 -15.21
C GLU A 285 17.68 -4.76 -14.80
N VAL A 286 16.95 -5.25 -13.81
CA VAL A 286 15.86 -4.55 -13.12
C VAL A 286 16.12 -4.55 -11.63
N ALA A 287 15.59 -3.60 -10.90
CA ALA A 287 15.75 -3.53 -9.44
C ALA A 287 14.42 -3.22 -8.76
N GLY A 288 14.19 -3.79 -7.59
CA GLY A 288 12.95 -3.56 -6.85
C GLY A 288 12.96 -4.15 -5.46
N VAL A 289 11.98 -3.73 -4.66
CA VAL A 289 11.61 -4.38 -3.41
C VAL A 289 10.93 -5.70 -3.73
N VAL A 290 11.29 -6.75 -3.00
CA VAL A 290 10.64 -8.06 -3.15
C VAL A 290 9.35 -8.04 -2.34
N THR A 291 8.21 -7.91 -3.01
CA THR A 291 6.89 -7.92 -2.36
C THR A 291 6.42 -9.33 -2.03
N HIS A 292 6.67 -10.28 -2.93
CA HIS A 292 6.24 -11.67 -2.78
C HIS A 292 7.31 -12.66 -3.24
N ARG A 293 7.36 -13.80 -2.54
CA ARG A 293 8.09 -15.00 -2.97
C ARG A 293 7.15 -16.19 -2.93
N GLN A 294 6.98 -16.85 -4.06
CA GLN A 294 6.15 -18.04 -4.16
C GLN A 294 6.93 -19.20 -4.76
N ARG A 295 6.83 -20.36 -4.12
CA ARG A 295 7.42 -21.60 -4.64
C ARG A 295 6.36 -22.70 -4.66
N PRO A 296 5.47 -22.71 -5.67
CA PRO A 296 4.42 -23.69 -5.76
C PRO A 296 4.98 -25.12 -5.89
N GLY A 297 4.41 -26.07 -5.16
CA GLY A 297 4.82 -27.46 -5.23
C GLY A 297 4.68 -28.08 -6.62
N THR A 298 3.77 -27.55 -7.42
CA THR A 298 3.49 -27.99 -8.81
C THR A 298 4.45 -27.41 -9.85
N ALA A 299 5.26 -26.39 -9.49
CA ALA A 299 6.12 -25.67 -10.43
C ALA A 299 7.53 -26.29 -10.61
N GLY A 300 7.73 -27.56 -10.28
CA GLY A 300 9.03 -28.24 -10.49
C GLY A 300 10.22 -27.59 -9.78
N GLY A 301 9.95 -26.83 -8.69
CA GLY A 301 10.98 -26.14 -7.92
C GLY A 301 11.35 -24.74 -8.44
N VAL A 302 10.63 -24.21 -9.44
CA VAL A 302 10.73 -22.82 -9.85
C VAL A 302 10.19 -21.93 -8.74
N THR A 303 10.83 -20.79 -8.54
CA THR A 303 10.42 -19.76 -7.59
C THR A 303 10.04 -18.50 -8.37
N PHE A 304 8.90 -17.94 -8.02
CA PHE A 304 8.41 -16.67 -8.55
C PHE A 304 8.66 -15.57 -7.53
N LEU A 305 9.25 -14.47 -7.97
CA LEU A 305 9.44 -13.27 -7.18
C LEU A 305 8.67 -12.14 -7.84
N ASN A 306 8.00 -11.31 -7.05
CA ASN A 306 7.50 -10.03 -7.54
C ASN A 306 8.42 -8.93 -7.05
N LEU A 307 8.98 -8.18 -7.99
CA LEU A 307 9.76 -6.98 -7.73
C LEU A 307 8.87 -5.75 -7.97
N GLU A 308 8.91 -4.82 -7.04
CA GLU A 308 8.23 -3.53 -7.13
C GLU A 308 9.28 -2.41 -7.12
N ASP A 309 9.27 -1.58 -8.16
CA ASP A 309 9.96 -0.31 -8.13
C ASP A 309 8.94 0.86 -8.03
N GLU A 310 9.40 2.09 -8.10
CA GLU A 310 8.53 3.27 -8.01
C GLU A 310 7.56 3.42 -9.18
N THR A 311 7.73 2.64 -10.25
CA THR A 311 6.94 2.74 -11.49
C THR A 311 6.03 1.54 -11.72
N GLY A 312 6.32 0.38 -11.14
CA GLY A 312 5.48 -0.80 -11.36
C GLY A 312 5.92 -2.07 -10.66
N LEU A 313 5.22 -3.16 -11.01
CA LEU A 313 5.45 -4.51 -10.54
C LEU A 313 5.94 -5.40 -11.69
N LEU A 314 6.96 -6.21 -11.45
CA LEU A 314 7.50 -7.17 -12.41
C LEU A 314 7.58 -8.57 -11.82
N ASN A 315 7.06 -9.55 -12.57
CA ASN A 315 7.24 -10.95 -12.25
C ASN A 315 8.64 -11.43 -12.65
N VAL A 316 9.34 -12.06 -11.71
CA VAL A 316 10.67 -12.64 -11.94
C VAL A 316 10.60 -14.15 -11.74
N ILE A 317 11.02 -14.90 -12.74
CA ILE A 317 11.07 -16.35 -12.75
C ILE A 317 12.47 -16.81 -12.40
N VAL A 318 12.61 -17.50 -11.28
CA VAL A 318 13.90 -18.02 -10.79
C VAL A 318 13.90 -19.53 -10.91
N THR A 319 14.72 -20.05 -11.83
CA THR A 319 14.87 -21.50 -12.04
C THR A 319 15.52 -22.17 -10.83
N PRO A 320 15.35 -23.50 -10.63
CA PRO A 320 15.96 -24.23 -9.51
C PRO A 320 17.50 -24.12 -9.47
N GLY A 321 18.14 -23.99 -10.63
CA GLY A 321 19.59 -23.81 -10.73
C GLY A 321 20.04 -22.45 -10.18
N VAL A 322 19.42 -21.37 -10.64
CA VAL A 322 19.68 -20.01 -10.18
C VAL A 322 19.33 -19.86 -8.70
N TRP A 323 18.17 -20.42 -8.27
CA TRP A 323 17.79 -20.43 -6.86
C TRP A 323 18.83 -21.08 -5.96
N ARG A 324 19.38 -22.23 -6.33
CA ARG A 324 20.42 -22.91 -5.55
C ARG A 324 21.70 -22.09 -5.45
N HIS A 325 22.11 -21.49 -6.58
CA HIS A 325 23.33 -20.68 -6.64
C HIS A 325 23.23 -19.41 -5.79
N TYR A 326 22.10 -18.69 -5.87
CA TYR A 326 21.88 -17.43 -5.15
C TYR A 326 21.01 -17.59 -3.90
N ARG A 327 20.89 -18.79 -3.34
CA ARG A 327 19.94 -19.12 -2.26
C ARG A 327 19.97 -18.14 -1.09
N ARG A 328 21.16 -17.72 -0.66
CA ARG A 328 21.32 -16.80 0.46
C ARG A 328 20.70 -15.42 0.12
N VAL A 329 21.08 -14.86 -1.01
CA VAL A 329 20.57 -13.58 -1.51
C VAL A 329 19.07 -13.67 -1.77
N ALA A 330 18.62 -14.69 -2.52
CA ALA A 330 17.22 -14.87 -2.88
C ALA A 330 16.27 -15.00 -1.67
N ARG A 331 16.73 -15.53 -0.53
CA ARG A 331 15.90 -15.69 0.69
C ARG A 331 15.98 -14.52 1.65
N ALA A 332 17.15 -13.91 1.79
CA ALA A 332 17.40 -12.92 2.83
C ALA A 332 17.18 -11.48 2.38
N SER A 333 17.37 -11.19 1.07
CA SER A 333 17.30 -9.82 0.59
C SER A 333 15.86 -9.34 0.46
N ARG A 334 15.58 -8.16 0.99
CA ARG A 334 14.29 -7.48 0.90
C ARG A 334 14.13 -6.70 -0.39
N ALA A 335 15.24 -6.34 -1.01
CA ALA A 335 15.31 -5.74 -2.34
C ALA A 335 16.43 -6.39 -3.14
N LEU A 336 16.25 -6.45 -4.45
CA LEU A 336 17.17 -7.13 -5.36
C LEU A 336 17.44 -6.28 -6.60
N VAL A 337 18.66 -6.41 -7.13
CA VAL A 337 18.94 -6.18 -8.55
C VAL A 337 18.95 -7.55 -9.22
N VAL A 338 18.14 -7.72 -10.23
CA VAL A 338 18.00 -8.98 -10.97
C VAL A 338 18.39 -8.77 -12.41
N ARG A 339 19.36 -9.57 -12.89
CA ARG A 339 19.66 -9.67 -14.31
C ARG A 339 18.94 -10.88 -14.89
N GLY A 340 18.43 -10.73 -16.10
CA GLY A 340 17.73 -11.82 -16.76
C GLY A 340 17.35 -11.50 -18.19
N ILE A 341 16.60 -12.42 -18.79
CA ILE A 341 16.04 -12.30 -20.14
C ILE A 341 14.58 -11.86 -20.01
N LEU A 342 14.23 -10.75 -20.65
CA LEU A 342 12.87 -10.27 -20.71
C LEU A 342 12.02 -11.15 -21.62
N GLU A 343 10.96 -11.72 -21.10
CA GLU A 343 9.99 -12.52 -21.83
C GLU A 343 8.66 -11.78 -21.93
N ARG A 344 8.02 -11.83 -23.09
CA ARG A 344 6.67 -11.30 -23.32
C ARG A 344 5.73 -12.44 -23.63
N GLY A 345 4.68 -12.55 -22.83
CA GLY A 345 3.58 -13.47 -23.09
C GLY A 345 2.65 -12.99 -24.21
N ASN A 346 1.75 -13.86 -24.65
CA ASN A 346 0.81 -13.59 -25.76
C ASN A 346 -0.18 -12.44 -25.46
N GLU A 347 -0.39 -12.09 -24.19
CA GLU A 347 -1.32 -11.04 -23.73
C GLU A 347 -0.58 -9.78 -23.25
N GLY A 348 0.67 -9.58 -23.68
CA GLY A 348 1.48 -8.44 -23.26
C GLY A 348 2.08 -8.54 -21.85
N VAL A 349 1.80 -9.62 -21.12
CA VAL A 349 2.35 -9.82 -19.79
C VAL A 349 3.86 -10.00 -19.87
N MET A 350 4.61 -9.15 -19.14
CA MET A 350 6.06 -9.22 -19.09
C MET A 350 6.54 -10.02 -17.87
N SER A 351 7.57 -10.79 -18.06
CA SER A 351 8.30 -11.46 -17.00
C SER A 351 9.81 -11.46 -17.26
N LEU A 352 10.61 -11.55 -16.20
CA LEU A 352 12.05 -11.62 -16.32
C LEU A 352 12.54 -13.01 -15.88
N GLN A 353 13.12 -13.77 -16.81
CA GLN A 353 13.79 -15.02 -16.48
C GLN A 353 15.18 -14.73 -15.92
N ALA A 354 15.33 -14.85 -14.59
CA ALA A 354 16.54 -14.47 -13.89
C ALA A 354 17.72 -15.40 -14.20
N ASP A 355 18.91 -14.81 -14.40
CA ASP A 355 20.18 -15.50 -14.46
C ASP A 355 21.15 -15.07 -13.35
N ARG A 356 20.95 -13.87 -12.74
CA ARG A 356 21.74 -13.35 -11.62
C ARG A 356 20.86 -12.59 -10.64
N LEU A 357 21.12 -12.80 -9.35
CA LEU A 357 20.49 -12.07 -8.25
C LEU A 357 21.56 -11.38 -7.41
N GLU A 358 21.36 -10.13 -7.08
CA GLU A 358 22.22 -9.31 -6.24
C GLU A 358 21.39 -8.58 -5.20
N ALA A 359 21.84 -8.49 -3.96
CA ALA A 359 21.15 -7.74 -2.93
C ALA A 359 21.23 -6.24 -3.23
N LEU A 360 20.09 -5.55 -3.13
CA LEU A 360 20.01 -4.09 -3.15
C LEU A 360 19.82 -3.60 -1.71
N ASP A 361 20.76 -2.79 -1.25
CA ASP A 361 20.62 -2.13 0.06
C ASP A 361 19.85 -0.81 -0.11
N LEU A 362 18.72 -0.70 0.57
CA LEU A 362 17.84 0.46 0.51
C LEU A 362 17.92 1.35 1.76
N SER A 363 18.67 0.95 2.79
CA SER A 363 18.82 1.67 4.07
C SER A 363 17.50 1.98 4.80
N VAL A 364 16.39 1.39 4.36
CA VAL A 364 15.04 1.55 4.94
C VAL A 364 14.40 0.19 5.21
N PRO A 365 13.54 0.07 6.22
CA PRO A 365 12.85 -1.18 6.52
C PRO A 365 11.84 -1.51 5.42
N THR A 366 11.96 -2.69 4.81
CA THR A 366 10.97 -3.24 3.87
C THR A 366 10.59 -4.64 4.29
N LYS A 367 9.37 -5.09 3.95
CA LYS A 367 8.87 -6.44 4.27
C LYS A 367 8.46 -7.15 2.99
N SER A 368 8.71 -8.46 2.89
CA SER A 368 8.17 -9.32 1.83
C SER A 368 7.19 -10.34 2.40
N ARG A 369 6.21 -10.75 1.60
CA ARG A 369 5.33 -11.88 1.91
C ARG A 369 5.84 -13.13 1.21
N ASP A 370 6.13 -14.16 1.99
CA ASP A 370 6.70 -15.40 1.47
C ASP A 370 5.65 -16.52 1.59
N PHE A 371 5.24 -17.09 0.45
CA PHE A 371 4.31 -18.20 0.37
C PHE A 371 5.07 -19.47 -0.03
N ARG A 372 4.80 -20.57 0.68
CA ARG A 372 5.43 -21.87 0.44
C ARG A 372 4.47 -22.84 -0.22
#